data_3b7c9d169851f9b1850b35f84fc383cc
#
_entry.id   3b7c9d169851f9b1850b35f84fc383cc
#
_cell.length_a   1.000
_cell.length_b   1.000
_cell.length_c   1.000
_cell.angle_alpha   90.00
_cell.angle_beta   90.00
_cell.angle_gamma   90.00
#
_symmetry.space_group_name_H-M   'P 1'
#
loop_
_entity.id
_entity.type
_entity.pdbx_description
1 polymer ?
#
loop_
_entity_poly.entity_id
_entity_poly.type
_entity_poly.pdbx_seq_one_letter_code
_entity_poly.pdbx_strand_id
1 'polypeptide(L)'
;MAREFRTSNQQEENLAKVLLNSTDEFIYINEKDASIFDKFAAFLKWLEEKDADLNRKEVEYRQKYGNGIITRAADGSIENVNADAFVEFSRLRTETYREAAERIESIFGADALHKYFRKFYEINPDFVPDDECIYDFLDEITPVLNELFADRSKRIALKYNRSRRGGKRSKFRSKEETIRDSMGRK
;
A
#
# COMPACT_ATOMS: atom_id res chain seq x y z
N MET A 1 19.15 -25.80 -37.02
CA MET A 1 18.69 -26.10 -35.65
C MET A 1 18.42 -24.78 -34.93
N ALA A 2 17.17 -24.45 -34.64
CA ALA A 2 16.81 -23.25 -33.88
C ALA A 2 17.11 -23.50 -32.40
N ARG A 3 17.85 -22.61 -31.74
CA ARG A 3 18.08 -22.66 -30.32
C ARG A 3 16.84 -22.06 -29.62
N GLU A 4 16.07 -22.89 -28.94
CA GLU A 4 15.03 -22.44 -28.04
C GLU A 4 15.67 -21.83 -26.78
N PHE A 5 15.49 -20.52 -26.57
CA PHE A 5 15.80 -19.88 -25.32
C PHE A 5 14.57 -20.04 -24.41
N ARG A 6 14.64 -20.92 -23.42
CA ARG A 6 13.67 -20.96 -22.33
C ARG A 6 14.01 -19.84 -21.35
N THR A 7 13.24 -18.76 -21.38
CA THR A 7 13.22 -17.82 -20.26
C THR A 7 12.53 -18.53 -19.11
N SER A 8 13.25 -18.79 -18.02
CA SER A 8 12.64 -19.27 -16.79
C SER A 8 11.64 -18.21 -16.30
N ASN A 9 10.40 -18.61 -16.14
CA ASN A 9 9.33 -17.74 -15.66
C ASN A 9 9.55 -17.50 -14.15
N GLN A 10 10.48 -16.62 -13.79
CA GLN A 10 10.75 -16.23 -12.40
C GLN A 10 9.69 -15.24 -11.85
N GLN A 11 8.56 -15.10 -12.53
CA GLN A 11 7.54 -14.13 -12.12
C GLN A 11 6.89 -14.51 -10.79
N GLU A 12 6.68 -15.80 -10.54
CA GLU A 12 6.05 -16.28 -9.29
C GLU A 12 6.99 -16.23 -8.08
N GLU A 13 8.30 -16.36 -8.29
CA GLU A 13 9.30 -16.33 -7.20
C GLU A 13 9.47 -14.95 -6.54
N ASN A 14 8.87 -13.91 -7.11
CA ASN A 14 9.02 -12.52 -6.64
C ASN A 14 7.71 -11.93 -6.11
N LEU A 15 6.71 -12.77 -5.89
CA LEU A 15 5.45 -12.39 -5.30
C LEU A 15 5.45 -12.74 -3.81
N ALA A 16 5.39 -11.73 -2.95
CA ALA A 16 5.09 -11.94 -1.55
C ALA A 16 3.62 -12.34 -1.41
N LYS A 17 3.39 -13.51 -0.83
CA LYS A 17 2.05 -13.99 -0.51
C LYS A 17 1.68 -13.53 0.88
N VAL A 18 0.70 -12.63 0.99
CA VAL A 18 0.24 -12.07 2.26
C VAL A 18 -1.09 -12.70 2.63
N LEU A 19 -1.12 -13.42 3.75
CA LEU A 19 -2.34 -13.97 4.30
C LEU A 19 -3.13 -12.86 4.99
N LEU A 20 -4.41 -12.76 4.66
CA LEU A 20 -5.32 -11.80 5.30
C LEU A 20 -5.96 -12.46 6.53
N ASN A 21 -5.77 -11.85 7.70
CA ASN A 21 -6.10 -12.46 9.00
C ASN A 21 -7.57 -12.83 9.19
N SER A 22 -8.48 -12.15 8.53
CA SER A 22 -9.92 -12.40 8.69
C SER A 22 -10.46 -13.52 7.82
N THR A 23 -9.69 -13.95 6.81
CA THR A 23 -10.08 -14.97 5.83
C THR A 23 -8.88 -15.82 5.46
N ASP A 24 -9.07 -17.05 5.02
CA ASP A 24 -7.97 -17.86 4.43
C ASP A 24 -7.56 -17.37 3.03
N GLU A 25 -7.81 -16.09 2.74
CA GLU A 25 -7.54 -15.47 1.46
C GLU A 25 -6.15 -14.83 1.43
N PHE A 26 -5.63 -14.65 0.24
CA PHE A 26 -4.30 -14.08 0.02
C PHE A 26 -4.34 -12.94 -0.97
N ILE A 27 -3.51 -11.94 -0.71
CA ILE A 27 -3.09 -10.98 -1.73
C ILE A 27 -1.64 -11.25 -2.11
N TYR A 28 -1.26 -10.86 -3.33
CA TYR A 28 0.10 -11.01 -3.82
C TYR A 28 0.71 -9.63 -4.05
N ILE A 29 1.84 -9.39 -3.42
CA ILE A 29 2.59 -8.15 -3.56
C ILE A 29 3.84 -8.43 -4.39
N ASN A 30 4.00 -7.71 -5.51
CA ASN A 30 5.20 -7.83 -6.32
C ASN A 30 6.38 -7.12 -5.64
N GLU A 31 7.27 -7.88 -5.02
CA GLU A 31 8.45 -7.35 -4.33
C GLU A 31 9.41 -6.56 -5.23
N LYS A 32 9.33 -6.73 -6.55
CA LYS A 32 10.16 -6.02 -7.51
C LYS A 32 9.50 -4.75 -8.06
N ASP A 33 8.23 -4.54 -7.76
CA ASP A 33 7.57 -3.28 -8.14
C ASP A 33 8.10 -2.13 -7.28
N ALA A 34 8.88 -1.26 -7.91
CA ALA A 34 9.42 -0.09 -7.23
C ALA A 34 8.34 0.94 -6.91
N SER A 35 7.24 0.93 -7.66
CA SER A 35 6.20 1.95 -7.57
C SER A 35 5.22 1.73 -6.41
N ILE A 36 5.19 0.53 -5.82
CA ILE A 36 4.19 0.20 -4.80
C ILE A 36 4.31 1.11 -3.57
N PHE A 37 5.54 1.40 -3.15
CA PHE A 37 5.78 2.28 -1.99
C PHE A 37 5.42 3.73 -2.29
N ASP A 38 5.72 4.21 -3.49
CA ASP A 38 5.36 5.57 -3.93
C ASP A 38 3.84 5.73 -4.02
N LYS A 39 3.15 4.73 -4.58
CA LYS A 39 1.68 4.69 -4.65
C LYS A 39 1.06 4.65 -3.25
N PHE A 40 1.60 3.81 -2.36
CA PHE A 40 1.11 3.70 -1.00
C PHE A 40 1.32 4.99 -0.21
N ALA A 41 2.50 5.61 -0.28
CA ALA A 41 2.77 6.90 0.36
C ALA A 41 1.88 8.02 -0.20
N ALA A 42 1.66 8.04 -1.51
CA ALA A 42 0.73 8.99 -2.13
C ALA A 42 -0.72 8.77 -1.69
N PHE A 43 -1.12 7.51 -1.51
CA PHE A 43 -2.44 7.17 -1.00
C PHE A 43 -2.64 7.63 0.46
N LEU A 44 -1.67 7.39 1.34
CA LEU A 44 -1.76 7.83 2.74
C LEU A 44 -1.87 9.37 2.84
N LYS A 45 -1.09 10.10 2.05
CA LYS A 45 -1.18 11.56 1.99
C LYS A 45 -2.55 12.02 1.48
N TRP A 46 -3.06 11.38 0.43
CA TRP A 46 -4.38 11.68 -0.12
C TRP A 46 -5.49 11.41 0.91
N LEU A 47 -5.38 10.31 1.67
CA LEU A 47 -6.35 9.96 2.72
C LEU A 47 -6.37 11.05 3.81
N GLU A 48 -5.20 11.48 4.29
CA GLU A 48 -5.08 12.58 5.26
C GLU A 48 -5.71 13.88 4.76
N GLU A 49 -5.49 14.24 3.48
CA GLU A 49 -6.10 15.41 2.85
C GLU A 49 -7.63 15.30 2.77
N LYS A 50 -8.16 14.10 2.47
CA LYS A 50 -9.60 13.84 2.41
C LYS A 50 -10.27 13.84 3.78
N ASP A 51 -9.63 13.29 4.79
CA ASP A 51 -10.13 13.34 6.17
C ASP A 51 -10.22 14.78 6.67
N ALA A 52 -9.22 15.61 6.39
CA ALA A 52 -9.24 17.03 6.70
C ALA A 52 -10.38 17.76 5.97
N ASP A 53 -10.64 17.39 4.71
CA ASP A 53 -11.71 17.96 3.89
C ASP A 53 -13.09 17.58 4.40
N LEU A 54 -13.30 16.30 4.75
CA LEU A 54 -14.54 15.81 5.36
C LEU A 54 -14.83 16.50 6.68
N ASN A 55 -13.82 16.63 7.55
CA ASN A 55 -13.97 17.34 8.82
C ASN A 55 -14.35 18.81 8.63
N ARG A 56 -13.72 19.50 7.65
CA ARG A 56 -14.09 20.88 7.30
C ARG A 56 -15.53 20.95 6.80
N LYS A 57 -15.95 20.05 5.95
CA LYS A 57 -17.32 19.97 5.45
C LYS A 57 -18.32 19.72 6.56
N GLU A 58 -18.02 18.83 7.50
CA GLU A 58 -18.89 18.61 8.66
C GLU A 58 -19.09 19.89 9.47
N VAL A 59 -18.04 20.68 9.70
CA VAL A 59 -18.14 21.98 10.37
C VAL A 59 -18.99 22.97 9.58
N GLU A 60 -18.80 23.06 8.25
CA GLU A 60 -19.61 23.90 7.36
C GLU A 60 -21.11 23.52 7.43
N TYR A 61 -21.42 22.22 7.40
CA TYR A 61 -22.80 21.74 7.55
C TYR A 61 -23.40 22.06 8.92
N ARG A 62 -22.63 21.91 10.00
CA ARG A 62 -23.07 22.30 11.35
C ARG A 62 -23.38 23.80 11.44
N GLN A 63 -22.56 24.64 10.82
CA GLN A 63 -22.82 26.10 10.77
C GLN A 63 -24.02 26.45 9.91
N LYS A 64 -24.21 25.79 8.77
CA LYS A 64 -25.30 26.06 7.84
C LYS A 64 -26.67 25.60 8.37
N TYR A 65 -26.72 24.46 9.04
CA TYR A 65 -27.95 23.79 9.44
C TYR A 65 -28.20 23.80 10.96
N GLY A 66 -27.46 24.62 11.73
CA GLY A 66 -27.59 24.71 13.19
C GLY A 66 -26.90 23.56 13.92
N ASN A 67 -27.53 23.01 14.95
CA ASN A 67 -26.92 22.00 15.86
C ASN A 67 -26.46 20.67 15.21
N GLY A 68 -26.25 20.67 13.91
CA GLY A 68 -25.73 19.54 13.14
C GLY A 68 -26.80 18.86 12.30
N ILE A 69 -26.35 17.84 11.59
CA ILE A 69 -27.18 17.04 10.70
C ILE A 69 -28.24 16.25 11.52
N ILE A 70 -27.84 15.78 12.70
CA ILE A 70 -28.70 15.07 13.64
C ILE A 70 -28.65 15.80 14.99
N THR A 71 -29.82 16.28 15.47
CA THR A 71 -29.94 16.86 16.78
C THR A 71 -30.48 15.80 17.75
N ARG A 72 -29.85 15.69 18.92
CA ARG A 72 -30.29 14.78 19.99
C ARG A 72 -30.84 15.57 21.16
N ALA A 73 -31.95 15.08 21.73
CA ALA A 73 -32.47 15.56 22.97
C ALA A 73 -31.56 15.19 24.16
N ALA A 74 -31.84 15.77 25.33
CA ALA A 74 -31.03 15.52 26.55
C ALA A 74 -31.02 14.05 27.00
N ASP A 75 -32.05 13.30 26.65
CA ASP A 75 -32.18 11.85 26.91
C ASP A 75 -31.49 10.97 25.87
N GLY A 76 -30.81 11.58 24.88
CA GLY A 76 -30.10 10.89 23.80
C GLY A 76 -30.96 10.46 22.62
N SER A 77 -32.30 10.70 22.69
CA SER A 77 -33.19 10.44 21.56
C SER A 77 -32.92 11.41 20.39
N ILE A 78 -33.26 10.99 19.18
CA ILE A 78 -33.14 11.85 17.99
C ILE A 78 -34.31 12.83 18.02
N GLU A 79 -34.00 14.12 18.14
CA GLU A 79 -34.99 15.21 18.16
C GLU A 79 -35.30 15.70 16.74
N ASN A 80 -34.27 15.88 15.93
CA ASN A 80 -34.40 16.33 14.55
C ASN A 80 -33.31 15.79 13.66
N VAL A 81 -33.62 15.55 12.39
CA VAL A 81 -32.69 15.20 11.32
C VAL A 81 -32.92 16.16 10.17
N ASN A 82 -31.88 16.91 9.80
CA ASN A 82 -31.91 17.63 8.54
C ASN A 82 -31.65 16.61 7.41
N ALA A 83 -32.74 16.14 6.80
CA ALA A 83 -32.68 15.06 5.82
C ALA A 83 -31.79 15.41 4.60
N ASP A 84 -31.90 16.64 4.10
CA ASP A 84 -31.12 17.07 2.92
C ASP A 84 -29.61 17.12 3.25
N ALA A 85 -29.28 17.71 4.38
CA ALA A 85 -27.88 17.76 4.84
C ALA A 85 -27.33 16.35 5.14
N PHE A 86 -28.15 15.47 5.73
CA PHE A 86 -27.77 14.09 5.99
C PHE A 86 -27.48 13.33 4.70
N VAL A 87 -28.37 13.41 3.72
CA VAL A 87 -28.18 12.74 2.42
C VAL A 87 -26.95 13.27 1.68
N GLU A 88 -26.78 14.60 1.64
CA GLU A 88 -25.64 15.23 0.96
C GLU A 88 -24.30 14.83 1.61
N PHE A 89 -24.22 14.87 2.94
CA PHE A 89 -22.98 14.51 3.64
C PHE A 89 -22.70 13.00 3.58
N SER A 90 -23.72 12.16 3.71
CA SER A 90 -23.57 10.71 3.58
C SER A 90 -23.10 10.33 2.19
N ARG A 91 -23.61 10.99 1.13
CA ARG A 91 -23.15 10.76 -0.23
C ARG A 91 -21.67 11.14 -0.40
N LEU A 92 -21.28 12.31 0.11
CA LEU A 92 -19.89 12.77 0.07
C LEU A 92 -18.93 11.78 0.75
N ARG A 93 -19.29 11.28 1.92
CA ARG A 93 -18.52 10.25 2.63
C ARG A 93 -18.41 8.96 1.80
N THR A 94 -19.53 8.46 1.31
CA THR A 94 -19.57 7.23 0.51
C THR A 94 -18.73 7.36 -0.77
N GLU A 95 -18.78 8.49 -1.47
CA GLU A 95 -17.97 8.75 -2.64
C GLU A 95 -16.47 8.79 -2.29
N THR A 96 -16.11 9.42 -1.18
CA THR A 96 -14.71 9.46 -0.70
C THR A 96 -14.19 8.06 -0.36
N TYR A 97 -14.97 7.25 0.34
CA TYR A 97 -14.56 5.89 0.70
C TYR A 97 -14.51 4.94 -0.50
N ARG A 98 -15.37 5.13 -1.49
CA ARG A 98 -15.28 4.39 -2.76
C ARG A 98 -13.99 4.73 -3.50
N GLU A 99 -13.62 6.01 -3.56
CA GLU A 99 -12.33 6.43 -4.14
C GLU A 99 -11.14 5.85 -3.36
N ALA A 100 -11.23 5.78 -2.03
CA ALA A 100 -10.20 5.13 -1.21
C ALA A 100 -10.07 3.64 -1.53
N ALA A 101 -11.18 2.93 -1.64
CA ALA A 101 -11.21 1.52 -2.00
C ALA A 101 -10.58 1.27 -3.38
N GLU A 102 -10.95 2.06 -4.39
CA GLU A 102 -10.35 1.96 -5.73
C GLU A 102 -8.84 2.19 -5.73
N ARG A 103 -8.36 3.13 -4.92
CA ARG A 103 -6.93 3.40 -4.77
C ARG A 103 -6.20 2.24 -4.10
N ILE A 104 -6.76 1.65 -3.05
CA ILE A 104 -6.22 0.45 -2.39
C ILE A 104 -6.10 -0.69 -3.41
N GLU A 105 -7.16 -0.96 -4.16
CA GLU A 105 -7.15 -2.01 -5.18
C GLU A 105 -6.16 -1.75 -6.31
N SER A 106 -5.94 -0.47 -6.67
CA SER A 106 -4.90 -0.12 -7.65
C SER A 106 -3.47 -0.39 -7.17
N ILE A 107 -3.25 -0.46 -5.85
CA ILE A 107 -1.95 -0.72 -5.22
C ILE A 107 -1.74 -2.21 -5.00
N PHE A 108 -2.74 -2.88 -4.42
CA PHE A 108 -2.64 -4.27 -3.93
C PHE A 108 -3.26 -5.30 -4.86
N GLY A 109 -3.85 -4.85 -5.96
CA GLY A 109 -4.52 -5.68 -6.95
C GLY A 109 -6.04 -5.64 -6.82
N ALA A 110 -6.71 -5.90 -7.93
CA ALA A 110 -8.16 -6.06 -7.95
C ALA A 110 -8.57 -7.11 -6.91
N ASP A 111 -9.69 -6.89 -6.26
CA ASP A 111 -10.27 -7.75 -5.23
C ASP A 111 -9.50 -7.80 -3.88
N ALA A 112 -8.49 -6.96 -3.62
CA ALA A 112 -7.77 -6.96 -2.35
C ALA A 112 -8.72 -6.71 -1.16
N LEU A 113 -9.54 -5.66 -1.24
CA LEU A 113 -10.56 -5.37 -0.23
C LEU A 113 -11.69 -6.37 -0.22
N HIS A 114 -12.08 -6.91 -1.39
CA HIS A 114 -13.09 -7.93 -1.50
C HIS A 114 -12.69 -9.22 -0.76
N LYS A 115 -11.42 -9.59 -0.83
CA LYS A 115 -10.86 -10.72 -0.08
C LYS A 115 -10.82 -10.43 1.41
N TYR A 116 -10.38 -9.23 1.79
CA TYR A 116 -10.25 -8.84 3.19
C TYR A 116 -11.61 -8.76 3.88
N PHE A 117 -12.60 -8.14 3.24
CA PHE A 117 -13.97 -7.96 3.75
C PHE A 117 -14.97 -8.97 3.16
N ARG A 118 -14.54 -10.15 2.78
CA ARG A 118 -15.34 -11.15 2.09
C ARG A 118 -16.73 -11.34 2.70
N LYS A 119 -16.82 -11.47 4.02
CA LYS A 119 -18.10 -11.69 4.71
C LYS A 119 -19.07 -10.51 4.55
N PHE A 120 -18.56 -9.29 4.50
CA PHE A 120 -19.40 -8.10 4.29
C PHE A 120 -19.93 -8.06 2.85
N TYR A 121 -19.08 -8.38 1.87
CA TYR A 121 -19.50 -8.45 0.46
C TYR A 121 -20.45 -9.63 0.18
N GLU A 122 -20.34 -10.74 0.89
CA GLU A 122 -21.30 -11.86 0.81
C GLU A 122 -22.70 -11.45 1.30
N ILE A 123 -22.78 -10.53 2.28
CA ILE A 123 -24.04 -10.01 2.81
C ILE A 123 -24.58 -8.87 1.95
N ASN A 124 -23.70 -7.96 1.52
CA ASN A 124 -24.03 -6.82 0.69
C ASN A 124 -23.01 -6.67 -0.43
N PRO A 125 -23.34 -7.09 -1.66
CA PRO A 125 -22.42 -6.96 -2.82
C PRO A 125 -22.01 -5.51 -3.12
N ASP A 126 -22.85 -4.52 -2.74
CA ASP A 126 -22.59 -3.09 -2.92
C ASP A 126 -21.90 -2.47 -1.70
N PHE A 127 -21.33 -3.27 -0.82
CA PHE A 127 -20.63 -2.81 0.38
C PHE A 127 -19.50 -1.83 0.00
N VAL A 128 -19.50 -0.67 0.66
CA VAL A 128 -18.42 0.31 0.57
C VAL A 128 -17.78 0.38 1.96
N PRO A 129 -16.51 -0.01 2.11
CA PRO A 129 -15.81 0.08 3.40
C PRO A 129 -15.78 1.54 3.86
N ASP A 130 -16.07 1.78 5.13
CA ASP A 130 -15.95 3.08 5.76
C ASP A 130 -14.50 3.37 6.22
N ASP A 131 -14.31 4.47 6.95
CA ASP A 131 -13.02 4.87 7.49
C ASP A 131 -12.43 3.80 8.43
N GLU A 132 -13.21 3.25 9.35
CA GLU A 132 -12.76 2.21 10.28
C GLU A 132 -12.26 0.97 9.52
N CYS A 133 -13.03 0.49 8.56
CA CYS A 133 -12.65 -0.61 7.68
C CYS A 133 -11.36 -0.32 6.89
N ILE A 134 -11.22 0.89 6.35
CA ILE A 134 -10.02 1.28 5.59
C ILE A 134 -8.80 1.29 6.50
N TYR A 135 -8.92 1.87 7.71
CA TYR A 135 -7.80 1.89 8.67
C TYR A 135 -7.44 0.48 9.17
N ASP A 136 -8.40 -0.40 9.43
CA ASP A 136 -8.15 -1.80 9.80
C ASP A 136 -7.30 -2.51 8.73
N PHE A 137 -7.67 -2.34 7.46
CA PHE A 137 -6.86 -2.90 6.36
C PHE A 137 -5.44 -2.30 6.33
N LEU A 138 -5.31 -0.98 6.52
CA LEU A 138 -4.02 -0.31 6.51
C LEU A 138 -3.12 -0.74 7.67
N ASP A 139 -3.69 -0.95 8.85
CA ASP A 139 -2.96 -1.39 10.04
C ASP A 139 -2.39 -2.80 9.86
N GLU A 140 -3.09 -3.68 9.14
CA GLU A 140 -2.57 -5.00 8.82
C GLU A 140 -1.52 -5.00 7.71
N ILE A 141 -1.70 -4.18 6.66
CA ILE A 141 -0.80 -4.22 5.50
C ILE A 141 0.48 -3.42 5.70
N THR A 142 0.46 -2.36 6.51
CA THR A 142 1.60 -1.47 6.73
C THR A 142 2.83 -2.20 7.30
N PRO A 143 2.73 -3.06 8.33
CA PRO A 143 3.87 -3.84 8.83
C PRO A 143 4.49 -4.71 7.75
N VAL A 144 3.66 -5.36 6.91
CA VAL A 144 4.13 -6.22 5.81
C VAL A 144 4.92 -5.41 4.78
N LEU A 145 4.42 -4.24 4.37
CA LEU A 145 5.15 -3.36 3.46
C LEU A 145 6.47 -2.89 4.04
N ASN A 146 6.51 -2.54 5.32
CA ASN A 146 7.74 -2.12 6.00
C ASN A 146 8.79 -3.24 6.02
N GLU A 147 8.39 -4.49 6.25
CA GLU A 147 9.29 -5.63 6.21
C GLU A 147 9.83 -5.87 4.79
N LEU A 148 8.97 -5.88 3.78
CA LEU A 148 9.36 -6.02 2.37
C LEU A 148 10.32 -4.91 1.93
N PHE A 149 10.10 -3.67 2.37
CA PHE A 149 10.99 -2.55 2.09
C PHE A 149 12.36 -2.72 2.76
N ALA A 150 12.40 -3.12 4.03
CA ALA A 150 13.63 -3.35 4.77
C ALA A 150 14.46 -4.47 4.11
N ASP A 151 13.86 -5.56 3.68
CA ASP A 151 14.52 -6.68 3.03
C ASP A 151 15.03 -6.30 1.63
N ARG A 152 14.28 -5.52 0.89
CA ARG A 152 14.74 -4.97 -0.40
C ARG A 152 15.96 -4.10 -0.21
N SER A 153 15.96 -3.20 0.76
CA SER A 153 17.09 -2.31 1.07
C SER A 153 18.33 -3.11 1.46
N LYS A 154 18.20 -4.16 2.28
CA LYS A 154 19.29 -5.08 2.63
C LYS A 154 19.86 -5.79 1.40
N ARG A 155 18.98 -6.31 0.51
CA ARG A 155 19.41 -7.00 -0.73
C ARG A 155 20.19 -6.06 -1.65
N ILE A 156 19.77 -4.82 -1.80
CA ILE A 156 20.46 -3.80 -2.59
C ILE A 156 21.84 -3.49 -1.97
N ALA A 157 21.91 -3.26 -0.67
CA ALA A 157 23.16 -2.98 0.03
C ALA A 157 24.17 -4.14 -0.11
N LEU A 158 23.73 -5.39 -0.01
CA LEU A 158 24.57 -6.57 -0.21
C LEU A 158 25.12 -6.67 -1.65
N LYS A 159 24.30 -6.37 -2.67
CA LYS A 159 24.76 -6.30 -4.07
C LYS A 159 25.85 -5.25 -4.26
N TYR A 160 25.64 -4.04 -3.74
CA TYR A 160 26.63 -2.95 -3.84
C TYR A 160 27.93 -3.28 -3.12
N ASN A 161 27.86 -3.89 -1.94
CA ASN A 161 29.05 -4.28 -1.17
C ASN A 161 29.82 -5.42 -1.84
N ARG A 162 29.15 -6.36 -2.51
CA ARG A 162 29.80 -7.41 -3.31
C ARG A 162 30.55 -6.85 -4.50
N SER A 163 29.97 -5.90 -5.24
CA SER A 163 30.60 -5.24 -6.39
C SER A 163 31.84 -4.44 -5.97
N ARG A 164 31.81 -3.76 -4.83
CA ARG A 164 32.98 -3.05 -4.27
C ARG A 164 34.11 -3.99 -3.87
N ARG A 165 33.82 -5.16 -3.30
CA ARG A 165 34.83 -6.14 -2.90
C ARG A 165 35.44 -6.85 -4.11
N GLY A 166 34.66 -7.14 -5.15
CA GLY A 166 35.15 -7.75 -6.41
C GLY A 166 36.11 -6.83 -7.18
N GLY A 167 35.80 -5.53 -7.26
CA GLY A 167 36.64 -4.55 -7.94
C GLY A 167 37.98 -4.27 -7.25
N LYS A 168 38.06 -4.39 -5.92
CA LYS A 168 39.33 -4.25 -5.19
C LYS A 168 40.27 -5.47 -5.38
N ARG A 169 39.72 -6.68 -5.44
CA ARG A 169 40.54 -7.90 -5.69
C ARG A 169 41.16 -7.93 -7.09
N SER A 170 40.43 -7.48 -8.11
CA SER A 170 40.95 -7.39 -9.49
C SER A 170 42.08 -6.36 -9.64
N LYS A 171 41.97 -5.19 -8.97
CA LYS A 171 43.02 -4.17 -8.99
C LYS A 171 44.29 -4.58 -8.22
N PHE A 172 44.17 -5.36 -7.15
CA PHE A 172 45.31 -5.87 -6.39
C PHE A 172 46.06 -6.98 -7.15
N ARG A 173 45.36 -7.88 -7.84
CA ARG A 173 45.98 -8.92 -8.66
C ARG A 173 46.79 -8.34 -9.80
N SER A 174 46.29 -7.33 -10.51
CA SER A 174 47.00 -6.69 -11.60
C SER A 174 48.27 -5.93 -11.16
N LYS A 175 48.33 -5.44 -9.91
CA LYS A 175 49.56 -4.79 -9.38
C LYS A 175 50.64 -5.80 -8.97
N GLU A 176 50.26 -6.93 -8.40
CA GLU A 176 51.22 -8.00 -8.05
C GLU A 176 51.81 -8.69 -9.27
N GLU A 177 51.02 -8.92 -10.32
CA GLU A 177 51.52 -9.46 -11.62
C GLU A 177 52.49 -8.49 -12.29
N THR A 178 52.19 -7.19 -12.29
CA THR A 178 53.07 -6.17 -12.88
C THR A 178 54.43 -6.05 -12.13
N ILE A 179 54.45 -6.28 -10.81
CA ILE A 179 55.67 -6.26 -10.00
C ILE A 179 56.51 -7.54 -10.24
N ARG A 180 55.88 -8.70 -10.41
CA ARG A 180 56.58 -9.95 -10.73
C ARG A 180 57.24 -9.91 -12.13
N ASP A 181 56.55 -9.37 -13.13
CA ASP A 181 57.09 -9.22 -14.48
C ASP A 181 58.26 -8.22 -14.55
N SER A 182 58.31 -7.23 -13.65
CA SER A 182 59.39 -6.25 -13.60
C SER A 182 60.64 -6.77 -12.86
N MET A 183 60.49 -7.79 -12.00
CA MET A 183 61.65 -8.39 -11.28
C MET A 183 62.24 -9.63 -11.99
N GLY A 184 61.61 -10.16 -13.01
CA GLY A 184 62.05 -11.35 -13.75
C GLY A 184 62.95 -11.09 -14.95
N ARG A 185 63.30 -9.83 -15.23
CA ARG A 185 64.25 -9.47 -16.31
C ARG A 185 65.54 -8.89 -15.73
N LYS A 186 66.40 -9.75 -15.24
CA LYS A 186 67.84 -9.53 -15.12
C LYS A 186 68.60 -10.80 -15.52
#